data_6acda7ed11cf6fa39bf44346bf189251
#
_entry.id   6acda7ed11cf6fa39bf44346bf189251
#
_cell.length_a   1.000
_cell.length_b   1.000
_cell.length_c   1.000
_cell.angle_alpha   90.00
_cell.angle_beta   90.00
_cell.angle_gamma   90.00
#
_symmetry.space_group_name_H-M   'P 1'
#
loop_
_entity.id
_entity.type
_entity.pdbx_description
1 polymer ?
#
loop_
_entity_poly.entity_id
_entity_poly.type
_entity_poly.pdbx_seq_one_letter_code
_entity_poly.pdbx_strand_id
1 'polypeptide(L)'
;MFNVLKYFYRLIVKGEVMKRLINIFFNDNIKSLEAFIKTKELFEKRGFEVSETFKEEAELSICIGGDGAFLRGVHNSDFPKVPFVGINTGTLGFFQEISFDKIEKFIDDYIDGKYIVEKIRLLECTLKTNDIIFSNKCLNDFVIKSNSSEIIHLDVYIDDNHLETFA
;
A
#
# COMPACT_ATOMS: atom_id res chain seq x y z
N MET A 1 -11.87 7.40 -5.49
CA MET A 1 -12.40 6.03 -5.32
C MET A 1 -11.38 5.08 -5.90
N PHE A 2 -10.70 4.34 -5.06
CA PHE A 2 -9.69 3.37 -5.45
C PHE A 2 -10.40 2.13 -5.99
N ASN A 3 -10.20 1.78 -7.24
CA ASN A 3 -10.80 0.59 -7.85
C ASN A 3 -9.87 -0.59 -7.71
N VAL A 4 -10.39 -1.65 -7.14
CA VAL A 4 -9.70 -2.92 -7.07
C VAL A 4 -10.35 -3.94 -7.96
N LEU A 5 -9.52 -4.63 -8.64
CA LEU A 5 -9.71 -5.48 -9.79
C LEU A 5 -10.81 -6.55 -9.61
N LYS A 6 -11.81 -6.49 -10.48
CA LYS A 6 -12.48 -7.66 -11.01
C LYS A 6 -12.14 -7.68 -12.50
N TYR A 7 -11.38 -8.64 -12.95
CA TYR A 7 -11.42 -9.37 -14.21
C TYR A 7 -10.01 -9.76 -14.64
N PHE A 8 -9.74 -11.05 -14.57
CA PHE A 8 -8.70 -11.69 -15.35
C PHE A 8 -9.08 -11.60 -16.82
N TYR A 9 -8.37 -10.81 -17.60
CA TYR A 9 -8.22 -11.07 -19.01
C TYR A 9 -6.79 -11.52 -19.27
N ARG A 10 -6.64 -12.82 -19.47
CA ARG A 10 -5.44 -13.39 -20.08
C ARG A 10 -5.46 -12.93 -21.55
N LEU A 11 -4.85 -11.79 -21.84
CA LEU A 11 -4.58 -11.38 -23.21
C LEU A 11 -3.47 -12.28 -23.76
N ILE A 12 -3.87 -13.34 -24.47
CA ILE A 12 -2.98 -14.06 -25.36
C ILE A 12 -2.89 -13.21 -26.62
N VAL A 13 -1.91 -12.31 -26.68
CA VAL A 13 -1.49 -11.66 -27.91
C VAL A 13 -0.35 -12.49 -28.48
N LYS A 14 -0.64 -13.21 -29.57
CA LYS A 14 0.30 -13.88 -30.48
C LYS A 14 1.74 -14.05 -29.96
N GLY A 15 1.99 -15.20 -29.31
CA GLY A 15 3.33 -15.79 -29.24
C GLY A 15 4.28 -15.30 -28.14
N GLU A 16 4.01 -14.21 -27.45
CA GLU A 16 4.78 -13.80 -26.27
C GLU A 16 3.95 -14.08 -25.01
N VAL A 17 4.45 -14.95 -24.16
CA VAL A 17 3.92 -15.12 -22.79
C VAL A 17 4.32 -13.86 -22.04
N MET A 18 3.39 -12.91 -21.88
CA MET A 18 3.63 -11.78 -20.98
C MET A 18 3.89 -12.34 -19.58
N LYS A 19 5.10 -12.13 -19.08
CA LYS A 19 5.45 -12.54 -17.73
C LYS A 19 4.62 -11.73 -16.76
N ARG A 20 4.03 -12.42 -15.80
CA ARG A 20 3.28 -11.83 -14.70
C ARG A 20 4.25 -11.11 -13.76
N LEU A 21 3.97 -9.89 -13.36
CA LEU A 21 4.87 -9.04 -12.58
C LEU A 21 4.28 -8.72 -11.20
N ILE A 22 5.11 -8.82 -10.18
CA ILE A 22 4.79 -8.49 -8.79
C ILE A 22 5.76 -7.41 -8.29
N ASN A 23 5.26 -6.37 -7.67
CA ASN A 23 6.07 -5.43 -6.92
C ASN A 23 6.25 -5.95 -5.49
N ILE A 24 7.46 -5.89 -4.94
CA ILE A 24 7.73 -6.22 -3.54
C ILE A 24 8.55 -5.12 -2.89
N PHE A 25 8.00 -4.52 -1.83
CA PHE A 25 8.67 -3.54 -0.98
C PHE A 25 8.89 -4.14 0.42
N PHE A 26 10.02 -3.89 1.02
CA PHE A 26 10.32 -4.44 2.35
C PHE A 26 11.10 -3.44 3.22
N ASN A 27 11.02 -3.62 4.53
CA ASN A 27 11.81 -2.84 5.48
C ASN A 27 13.24 -3.35 5.53
N ASP A 28 14.17 -2.44 5.75
CA ASP A 28 15.60 -2.75 5.94
C ASP A 28 15.85 -3.34 7.35
N ASN A 29 15.43 -4.60 7.53
CA ASN A 29 15.74 -5.42 8.70
C ASN A 29 15.77 -6.91 8.34
N ILE A 30 16.42 -7.71 9.15
CA ILE A 30 16.70 -9.13 8.89
C ILE A 30 15.41 -9.92 8.61
N LYS A 31 14.38 -9.77 9.44
CA LYS A 31 13.10 -10.52 9.27
C LYS A 31 12.39 -10.17 7.98
N SER A 32 12.38 -8.89 7.60
CA SER A 32 11.76 -8.45 6.36
C SER A 32 12.56 -8.90 5.14
N LEU A 33 13.88 -8.93 5.23
CA LEU A 33 14.73 -9.47 4.17
C LEU A 33 14.53 -10.98 3.98
N GLU A 34 14.46 -11.76 5.05
CA GLU A 34 14.15 -13.19 4.98
C GLU A 34 12.79 -13.45 4.32
N ALA A 35 11.77 -12.69 4.72
CA ALA A 35 10.44 -12.79 4.12
C ALA A 35 10.44 -12.37 2.65
N PHE A 36 11.20 -11.34 2.28
CA PHE A 36 11.38 -10.91 0.89
C PHE A 36 12.02 -12.01 0.03
N ILE A 37 13.15 -12.56 0.48
CA ILE A 37 13.85 -13.63 -0.24
C ILE A 37 12.90 -14.83 -0.48
N LYS A 38 12.21 -15.29 0.58
CA LYS A 38 11.25 -16.38 0.49
C LYS A 38 10.11 -16.06 -0.49
N THR A 39 9.52 -14.88 -0.40
CA THR A 39 8.40 -14.45 -1.25
C THR A 39 8.82 -14.36 -2.72
N LYS A 40 9.97 -13.74 -2.98
CA LYS A 40 10.57 -13.60 -4.32
C LYS A 40 10.81 -14.96 -4.96
N GLU A 41 11.53 -15.86 -4.28
CA GLU A 41 11.81 -17.20 -4.79
C GLU A 41 10.54 -17.99 -5.11
N LEU A 42 9.52 -17.89 -4.27
CA LEU A 42 8.26 -18.59 -4.46
C LEU A 42 7.48 -18.07 -5.68
N PHE A 43 7.45 -16.75 -5.90
CA PHE A 43 6.84 -16.18 -7.10
C PHE A 43 7.63 -16.51 -8.37
N GLU A 44 8.97 -16.38 -8.34
CA GLU A 44 9.84 -16.69 -9.48
C GLU A 44 9.73 -18.18 -9.90
N LYS A 45 9.68 -19.11 -8.93
CA LYS A 45 9.43 -20.53 -9.18
C LYS A 45 8.08 -20.80 -9.86
N ARG A 46 7.10 -19.90 -9.71
CA ARG A 46 5.76 -19.97 -10.32
C ARG A 46 5.63 -19.15 -11.59
N GLY A 47 6.77 -18.66 -12.13
CA GLY A 47 6.87 -17.98 -13.43
C GLY A 47 6.54 -16.48 -13.40
N PHE A 48 6.55 -15.87 -12.23
CA PHE A 48 6.41 -14.41 -12.10
C PHE A 48 7.78 -13.72 -12.18
N GLU A 49 7.77 -12.48 -12.66
CA GLU A 49 8.85 -11.54 -12.43
C GLU A 49 8.59 -10.76 -11.14
N VAL A 50 9.66 -10.36 -10.45
CA VAL A 50 9.59 -9.58 -9.23
C VAL A 50 10.37 -8.28 -9.40
N SER A 51 9.72 -7.15 -9.09
CA SER A 51 10.35 -5.83 -9.06
C SER A 51 10.42 -5.30 -7.62
N GLU A 52 11.58 -4.77 -7.24
CA GLU A 52 11.79 -4.08 -5.96
C GLU A 52 11.48 -2.58 -6.05
N THR A 53 11.17 -2.10 -7.25
CA THR A 53 10.69 -0.74 -7.50
C THR A 53 9.27 -0.80 -8.06
N PHE A 54 8.48 0.26 -7.80
CA PHE A 54 7.11 0.31 -8.27
C PHE A 54 7.03 0.24 -9.80
N LYS A 55 6.19 -0.65 -10.29
CA LYS A 55 5.80 -0.83 -11.69
C LYS A 55 4.29 -0.81 -11.79
N GLU A 56 3.74 0.10 -12.60
CA GLU A 56 2.28 0.24 -12.73
C GLU A 56 1.64 -0.96 -13.46
N GLU A 57 2.41 -1.64 -14.30
CA GLU A 57 2.00 -2.86 -15.00
C GLU A 57 1.99 -4.13 -14.13
N ALA A 58 2.43 -4.05 -12.87
CA ALA A 58 2.37 -5.18 -11.95
C ALA A 58 0.93 -5.55 -11.58
N GLU A 59 0.69 -6.85 -11.37
CA GLU A 59 -0.61 -7.37 -10.97
C GLU A 59 -0.92 -7.12 -9.48
N LEU A 60 0.13 -7.07 -8.66
CA LEU A 60 0.05 -6.95 -7.20
C LEU A 60 1.29 -6.24 -6.66
N SER A 61 1.10 -5.46 -5.61
CA SER A 61 2.17 -4.88 -4.80
C SER A 61 2.15 -5.48 -3.40
N ILE A 62 3.28 -6.01 -2.95
CA ILE A 62 3.45 -6.66 -1.65
C ILE A 62 4.31 -5.77 -0.76
N CYS A 63 3.83 -5.44 0.43
CA CYS A 63 4.56 -4.67 1.43
C CYS A 63 4.96 -5.59 2.60
N ILE A 64 6.25 -5.81 2.79
CA ILE A 64 6.79 -6.69 3.83
C ILE A 64 7.31 -5.86 5.01
N GLY A 65 6.70 -6.04 6.17
CA GLY A 65 7.04 -5.29 7.38
C GLY A 65 5.87 -5.18 8.36
N GLY A 66 5.70 -4.02 8.98
CA GLY A 66 4.51 -3.62 9.73
C GLY A 66 3.67 -2.63 8.94
N ASP A 67 2.59 -2.08 9.54
CA ASP A 67 1.69 -1.12 8.90
C ASP A 67 2.41 0.08 8.28
N GLY A 68 3.47 0.58 8.92
CA GLY A 68 4.28 1.66 8.36
C GLY A 68 4.97 1.30 7.03
N ALA A 69 5.31 0.03 6.79
CA ALA A 69 5.84 -0.41 5.49
C ALA A 69 4.74 -0.37 4.42
N PHE A 70 3.53 -0.80 4.78
CA PHE A 70 2.37 -0.77 3.89
C PHE A 70 2.02 0.67 3.50
N LEU A 71 1.87 1.56 4.49
CA LEU A 71 1.55 2.97 4.27
C LEU A 71 2.60 3.66 3.39
N ARG A 72 3.91 3.43 3.65
CA ARG A 72 4.99 3.96 2.80
C ARG A 72 4.94 3.38 1.38
N GLY A 73 4.69 2.10 1.22
CA GLY A 73 4.56 1.45 -0.08
C GLY A 73 3.48 2.09 -0.93
N VAL A 74 2.28 2.26 -0.37
CA VAL A 74 1.15 2.92 -1.06
C VAL A 74 1.44 4.38 -1.37
N HIS A 75 1.97 5.14 -0.40
CA HIS A 75 2.27 6.57 -0.55
C HIS A 75 3.37 6.82 -1.59
N ASN A 76 4.48 6.07 -1.52
CA ASN A 76 5.60 6.23 -2.45
C ASN A 76 5.26 5.79 -3.89
N SER A 77 4.20 5.02 -4.06
CA SER A 77 3.66 4.62 -5.36
C SER A 77 2.57 5.56 -5.87
N ASP A 78 2.33 6.68 -5.19
CA ASP A 78 1.31 7.69 -5.52
C ASP A 78 -0.12 7.10 -5.63
N PHE A 79 -0.49 6.26 -4.66
CA PHE A 79 -1.84 5.67 -4.56
C PHE A 79 -2.35 5.04 -5.87
N PRO A 80 -1.62 4.08 -6.45
CA PRO A 80 -1.91 3.52 -7.75
C PRO A 80 -3.16 2.64 -7.74
N LYS A 81 -3.56 2.16 -8.91
CA LYS A 81 -4.67 1.21 -9.05
C LYS A 81 -4.26 -0.25 -8.79
N VAL A 82 -2.98 -0.53 -8.77
CA VAL A 82 -2.43 -1.86 -8.44
C VAL A 82 -2.85 -2.24 -7.03
N PRO A 83 -3.41 -3.44 -6.78
CA PRO A 83 -3.78 -3.86 -5.44
C PRO A 83 -2.56 -4.05 -4.55
N PHE A 84 -2.74 -3.83 -3.24
CA PHE A 84 -1.70 -3.99 -2.24
C PHE A 84 -2.08 -5.08 -1.24
N VAL A 85 -1.07 -5.81 -0.76
CA VAL A 85 -1.20 -6.77 0.35
C VAL A 85 0.01 -6.64 1.28
N GLY A 86 -0.20 -6.88 2.56
CA GLY A 86 0.83 -6.82 3.58
C GLY A 86 1.29 -8.19 4.08
N ILE A 87 2.61 -8.41 4.15
CA ILE A 87 3.23 -9.55 4.83
C ILE A 87 3.84 -9.06 6.14
N ASN A 88 3.35 -9.61 7.25
CA ASN A 88 3.77 -9.24 8.60
C ASN A 88 5.11 -9.89 8.99
N THR A 89 6.06 -9.05 9.38
CA THR A 89 7.34 -9.49 9.96
C THR A 89 7.57 -8.93 11.38
N GLY A 90 6.56 -8.31 11.96
CA GLY A 90 6.60 -7.67 13.29
C GLY A 90 5.40 -8.02 14.16
N THR A 91 4.92 -7.03 14.90
CA THR A 91 3.67 -7.13 15.67
C THR A 91 2.46 -7.05 14.75
N LEU A 92 1.33 -7.60 15.18
CA LEU A 92 0.07 -7.56 14.44
C LEU A 92 -0.31 -6.12 14.10
N GLY A 93 -0.70 -5.88 12.86
CA GLY A 93 -1.14 -4.59 12.33
C GLY A 93 -2.49 -4.71 11.61
N PHE A 94 -3.01 -3.58 11.12
CA PHE A 94 -4.29 -3.52 10.40
C PHE A 94 -4.16 -3.89 8.92
N PHE A 95 -3.00 -3.62 8.31
CA PHE A 95 -2.77 -3.81 6.86
C PHE A 95 -1.94 -5.05 6.53
N GLN A 96 -1.46 -5.77 7.56
CA GLN A 96 -0.56 -6.89 7.41
C GLN A 96 -1.31 -8.20 7.64
N GLU A 97 -1.89 -8.74 6.57
CA GLU A 97 -2.80 -9.91 6.67
C GLU A 97 -2.06 -11.24 6.65
N ILE A 98 -0.86 -11.29 6.06
CA ILE A 98 -0.13 -12.53 5.79
C ILE A 98 1.01 -12.67 6.79
N SER A 99 0.99 -13.72 7.61
CA SER A 99 2.13 -14.07 8.46
C SER A 99 3.21 -14.82 7.68
N PHE A 100 4.45 -14.78 8.18
CA PHE A 100 5.63 -15.38 7.51
C PHE A 100 5.44 -16.87 7.15
N ASP A 101 4.81 -17.63 8.03
CA ASP A 101 4.51 -19.06 7.84
C ASP A 101 3.46 -19.32 6.76
N LYS A 102 2.61 -18.33 6.47
CA LYS A 102 1.51 -18.44 5.49
C LYS A 102 1.85 -17.91 4.09
N ILE A 103 3.07 -17.43 3.85
CA ILE A 103 3.47 -16.84 2.56
C ILE A 103 3.20 -17.80 1.39
N GLU A 104 3.61 -19.07 1.52
CA GLU A 104 3.42 -20.05 0.43
C GLU A 104 1.95 -20.30 0.14
N LYS A 105 1.16 -20.53 1.19
CA LYS A 105 -0.28 -20.68 1.04
C LYS A 105 -0.93 -19.47 0.39
N PHE A 106 -0.54 -18.26 0.80
CA PHE A 106 -1.04 -17.02 0.19
C PHE A 106 -0.74 -16.97 -1.31
N ILE A 107 0.48 -17.32 -1.72
CA ILE A 107 0.86 -17.31 -3.14
C ILE A 107 0.05 -18.32 -3.94
N ASP A 108 -0.18 -19.52 -3.39
CA ASP A 108 -1.00 -20.54 -4.02
C ASP A 108 -2.47 -20.09 -4.13
N ASP A 109 -3.03 -19.53 -3.05
CA ASP A 109 -4.39 -18.96 -3.04
C ASP A 109 -4.51 -17.79 -4.04
N TYR A 110 -3.48 -16.93 -4.15
CA TYR A 110 -3.44 -15.83 -5.11
C TYR A 110 -3.46 -16.36 -6.57
N ILE A 111 -2.66 -17.36 -6.88
CA ILE A 111 -2.60 -17.98 -8.21
C ILE A 111 -3.92 -18.63 -8.58
N ASP A 112 -4.56 -19.29 -7.61
CA ASP A 112 -5.86 -19.94 -7.75
C ASP A 112 -7.05 -18.96 -7.80
N GLY A 113 -6.80 -17.65 -7.60
CA GLY A 113 -7.86 -16.62 -7.55
C GLY A 113 -8.72 -16.67 -6.28
N LYS A 114 -8.23 -17.29 -5.21
CA LYS A 114 -8.91 -17.42 -3.91
C LYS A 114 -8.64 -16.22 -3.01
N TYR A 115 -9.02 -15.04 -3.44
CA TYR A 115 -8.86 -13.80 -2.68
C TYR A 115 -10.01 -12.83 -2.96
N ILE A 116 -10.19 -11.90 -2.06
CA ILE A 116 -11.11 -10.76 -2.22
C ILE A 116 -10.25 -9.50 -2.26
N VAL A 117 -10.68 -8.55 -3.04
CA VAL A 117 -10.04 -7.24 -3.05
C VAL A 117 -10.99 -6.22 -2.48
N GLU A 118 -10.56 -5.56 -1.39
CA GLU A 118 -11.31 -4.49 -0.77
C GLU A 118 -10.93 -3.13 -1.37
N LYS A 119 -11.94 -2.25 -1.45
CA LYS A 119 -11.73 -0.85 -1.86
C LYS A 119 -11.65 0.01 -0.63
N ILE A 120 -10.52 0.65 -0.44
CA ILE A 120 -10.30 1.57 0.68
C ILE A 120 -10.48 3.01 0.17
N ARG A 121 -11.16 3.84 0.97
CA ARG A 121 -11.28 5.27 0.70
C ARG A 121 -10.02 5.98 1.17
N LEU A 122 -9.54 6.90 0.35
CA LEU A 122 -8.47 7.82 0.75
C LEU A 122 -9.07 9.08 1.36
N LEU A 123 -8.35 9.68 2.30
CA LEU A 123 -8.59 11.04 2.73
C LEU A 123 -7.86 12.00 1.78
N GLU A 124 -8.50 13.12 1.48
CA GLU A 124 -7.88 14.22 0.75
C GLU A 124 -7.84 15.45 1.66
N CYS A 125 -6.67 16.05 1.78
CA CYS A 125 -6.46 17.27 2.54
C CYS A 125 -6.02 18.39 1.61
N THR A 126 -6.64 19.54 1.71
CA THR A 126 -6.21 20.76 1.01
C THR A 126 -5.77 21.79 2.04
N LEU A 127 -4.49 22.12 2.02
CA LEU A 127 -3.93 23.26 2.75
C LEU A 127 -4.06 24.51 1.89
N LYS A 128 -4.68 25.54 2.44
CA LYS A 128 -4.79 26.87 1.81
C LYS A 128 -4.12 27.90 2.70
N THR A 129 -3.19 28.64 2.13
CA THR A 129 -2.61 29.85 2.73
C THR A 129 -2.87 31.03 1.79
N ASN A 130 -2.44 32.23 2.16
CA ASN A 130 -2.59 33.41 1.29
C ASN A 130 -1.90 33.24 -0.07
N ASP A 131 -0.81 32.48 -0.14
CA ASP A 131 0.06 32.37 -1.31
C ASP A 131 0.09 30.96 -1.93
N ILE A 132 -0.37 29.93 -1.21
CA ILE A 132 -0.21 28.54 -1.61
C ILE A 132 -1.51 27.77 -1.40
N ILE A 133 -1.89 26.97 -2.39
CA ILE A 133 -2.88 25.91 -2.26
C ILE A 133 -2.13 24.61 -2.52
N PHE A 134 -2.14 23.71 -1.54
CA PHE A 134 -1.52 22.41 -1.62
C PHE A 134 -2.55 21.33 -1.27
N SER A 135 -2.69 20.32 -2.12
CA SER A 135 -3.55 19.17 -1.87
C SER A 135 -2.75 17.89 -1.84
N ASN A 136 -3.06 17.02 -0.90
CA ASN A 136 -2.44 15.71 -0.78
C ASN A 136 -3.48 14.67 -0.37
N LYS A 137 -3.14 13.39 -0.56
CA LYS A 137 -3.96 12.24 -0.17
C LYS A 137 -3.24 11.42 0.88
N CYS A 138 -4.00 10.76 1.73
CA CYS A 138 -3.45 9.75 2.64
C CYS A 138 -4.41 8.57 2.80
N LEU A 139 -3.83 7.45 3.24
CA LEU A 139 -4.58 6.22 3.48
C LEU A 139 -5.19 6.21 4.90
N ASN A 140 -4.52 6.81 5.87
CA ASN A 140 -4.88 6.72 7.28
C ASN A 140 -5.31 8.08 7.85
N ASP A 141 -4.35 8.99 8.08
CA ASP A 141 -4.60 10.26 8.75
C ASP A 141 -3.66 11.38 8.27
N PHE A 142 -4.08 12.62 8.52
CA PHE A 142 -3.24 13.81 8.43
C PHE A 142 -2.93 14.32 9.82
N VAL A 143 -1.68 14.67 10.06
CA VAL A 143 -1.21 15.20 11.34
C VAL A 143 -0.81 16.67 11.17
N ILE A 144 -1.39 17.53 11.99
CA ILE A 144 -1.00 18.93 12.11
C ILE A 144 -0.12 19.07 13.34
N LYS A 145 1.07 19.63 13.18
CA LYS A 145 2.00 19.89 14.29
C LYS A 145 2.76 21.19 14.10
N SER A 146 3.17 21.82 15.21
CA SER A 146 4.13 22.92 15.17
C SER A 146 5.51 22.45 14.72
N ASN A 147 6.21 23.25 13.94
CA ASN A 147 7.63 23.07 13.65
C ASN A 147 8.54 23.68 14.73
N SER A 148 7.98 24.43 15.67
CA SER A 148 8.65 25.06 16.80
C SER A 148 8.05 24.55 18.10
N SER A 149 8.58 25.06 19.24
CA SER A 149 7.98 24.82 20.55
C SER A 149 6.78 25.74 20.86
N GLU A 150 6.25 26.43 19.85
CA GLU A 150 5.11 27.32 19.99
C GLU A 150 3.79 26.54 20.01
N ILE A 151 2.84 27.06 20.75
CA ILE A 151 1.48 26.51 20.82
C ILE A 151 0.77 26.78 19.49
N ILE A 152 0.10 25.77 18.97
CA ILE A 152 -0.77 25.92 17.80
C ILE A 152 -2.19 26.15 18.31
N HIS A 153 -2.84 27.18 17.79
CA HIS A 153 -4.26 27.40 17.97
C HIS A 153 -5.01 26.84 16.75
N LEU A 154 -5.99 25.99 16.96
CA LEU A 154 -6.77 25.35 15.90
C LEU A 154 -8.26 25.54 16.15
N ASP A 155 -8.97 26.12 15.19
CA ASP A 155 -10.41 26.07 15.12
C ASP A 155 -10.84 24.94 14.21
N VAL A 156 -11.64 24.01 14.70
CA VAL A 156 -12.12 22.84 13.97
C VAL A 156 -13.57 23.04 13.58
N TYR A 157 -13.85 22.80 12.29
CA TYR A 157 -15.19 22.88 11.71
C TYR A 157 -15.56 21.57 11.03
N ILE A 158 -16.81 21.17 11.12
CA ILE A 158 -17.38 20.04 10.39
C ILE A 158 -18.63 20.56 9.67
N ASP A 159 -18.66 20.41 8.34
CA ASP A 159 -19.76 20.92 7.49
C ASP A 159 -20.11 22.39 7.78
N ASP A 160 -19.07 23.23 7.84
CA ASP A 160 -19.12 24.67 8.18
C ASP A 160 -19.60 25.00 9.60
N ASN A 161 -19.88 24.01 10.43
CA ASN A 161 -20.23 24.23 11.83
C ASN A 161 -18.97 24.17 12.70
N HIS A 162 -18.73 25.22 13.49
CA HIS A 162 -17.63 25.25 14.46
C HIS A 162 -17.84 24.14 15.49
N LEU A 163 -16.84 23.26 15.62
CA LEU A 163 -16.88 22.15 16.58
C LEU A 163 -16.19 22.55 17.88
N GLU A 164 -14.92 22.99 17.80
CA GLU A 164 -14.09 23.28 18.95
C GLU A 164 -12.86 24.12 18.59
N THR A 165 -12.32 24.85 19.58
CA THR A 165 -11.04 25.55 19.50
C THR A 165 -10.04 24.87 20.43
N PHE A 166 -8.89 24.47 19.91
CA PHE A 166 -7.79 23.86 20.65
C PHE A 166 -6.62 24.83 20.76
N ALA A 167 -5.92 24.82 21.91
CA ALA A 167 -4.71 25.58 22.19
C ALA A 167 -3.68 24.73 22.91
#